data_3e00f7081e0bd292c2be54eb82e15ea6
#
_entry.id   3e00f7081e0bd292c2be54eb82e15ea6
#
_cell.length_a   1.000
_cell.length_b   1.000
_cell.length_c   1.000
_cell.angle_alpha   90.00
_cell.angle_beta   90.00
_cell.angle_gamma   90.00
#
_symmetry.space_group_name_H-M   'P 1'
#
loop_
_entity.id
_entity.type
_entity.pdbx_description
1 polymer ?
#
loop_
_entity_poly.entity_id
_entity_poly.type
_entity_poly.pdbx_seq_one_letter_code
_entity_poly.pdbx_strand_id
1 'polypeptide(L)'
;MEKLFLVVMTMVFTMPFFTGHTAEAAAKGRILLVASSQQTMALKNGTKMDVGFYLNELAVPAQYLAKQGYEIIMATPSGARPVMDASSNSAKFFGGSEAERAQAQAFTEKLPVISLKKANEELAHFDAIFIPGGHAPMTDLMQDEELGTALRYFHKQNKPTAAICHGPVALLAALPQAASFRQTIAADDVKGAQLASKGWIYEGYQMTMLSDLEEWPGELHKGTLMPFHIEQALQMAGGTIVNAGMYKSHVIRDRELITGENPQSDL
;
A
#
# COMPACT_ATOMS: atom_id res chain seq x y z
N MET A 1 30.28 26.56 83.06
CA MET A 1 30.78 25.54 82.11
C MET A 1 29.60 24.61 81.76
N GLU A 2 28.79 25.05 80.86
CA GLU A 2 27.64 24.26 80.41
C GLU A 2 27.77 23.98 78.90
N LYS A 3 27.72 22.71 78.55
CA LYS A 3 27.82 22.24 77.19
C LYS A 3 26.45 22.24 76.58
N LEU A 4 26.25 23.04 75.53
CA LEU A 4 25.04 23.11 74.77
C LEU A 4 25.06 21.99 73.71
N PHE A 5 24.11 21.03 73.84
CA PHE A 5 23.88 19.96 72.85
C PHE A 5 22.98 20.49 71.73
N LEU A 6 23.52 20.58 70.52
CA LEU A 6 22.77 20.90 69.30
C LEU A 6 22.23 19.62 68.68
N VAL A 7 20.93 19.39 68.77
CA VAL A 7 20.24 18.28 68.05
C VAL A 7 19.95 18.76 66.65
N VAL A 8 20.65 18.22 65.67
CA VAL A 8 20.34 18.40 64.26
C VAL A 8 19.31 17.35 63.84
N MET A 9 18.08 17.81 63.69
CA MET A 9 16.98 16.97 63.15
C MET A 9 17.04 16.97 61.64
N THR A 10 17.54 15.86 61.05
CA THR A 10 17.58 15.63 59.59
C THR A 10 16.16 15.28 59.09
N MET A 11 15.47 16.24 58.50
CA MET A 11 14.23 15.98 57.74
C MET A 11 14.62 15.32 56.42
N VAL A 12 14.31 14.01 56.31
CA VAL A 12 14.35 13.30 55.03
C VAL A 12 13.09 13.66 54.26
N PHE A 13 13.21 14.55 53.29
CA PHE A 13 12.16 14.82 52.31
C PHE A 13 12.14 13.65 51.32
N THR A 14 11.18 12.72 51.47
CA THR A 14 10.86 11.76 50.43
C THR A 14 10.04 12.48 49.36
N MET A 15 10.71 12.88 48.28
CA MET A 15 10.00 13.29 47.06
C MET A 15 9.26 12.07 46.48
N PRO A 16 7.95 12.15 46.24
CA PRO A 16 7.29 11.13 45.47
C PRO A 16 7.83 11.19 44.03
N PHE A 17 8.46 10.10 43.56
CA PHE A 17 8.70 9.89 42.16
C PHE A 17 7.33 9.83 41.45
N PHE A 18 6.92 10.94 40.87
CA PHE A 18 5.89 10.94 39.84
C PHE A 18 6.48 10.24 38.61
N THR A 19 6.23 8.96 38.46
CA THR A 19 6.34 8.29 37.17
C THR A 19 5.25 8.89 36.27
N GLY A 20 5.60 9.97 35.59
CA GLY A 20 4.77 10.52 34.55
C GLY A 20 4.60 9.45 33.46
N HIS A 21 3.54 8.68 33.53
CA HIS A 21 3.01 8.01 32.36
C HIS A 21 2.54 9.13 31.44
N THR A 22 3.34 9.49 30.47
CA THR A 22 2.85 10.23 29.31
C THR A 22 1.77 9.32 28.70
N ALA A 23 0.50 9.65 28.91
CA ALA A 23 -0.57 9.01 28.19
C ALA A 23 -0.26 9.20 26.72
N GLU A 24 0.10 8.12 26.04
CA GLU A 24 0.24 8.09 24.60
C GLU A 24 -1.10 8.56 24.02
N ALA A 25 -1.10 9.67 23.30
CA ALA A 25 -2.34 10.20 22.73
C ALA A 25 -2.98 9.10 21.88
N ALA A 26 -4.25 8.78 22.14
CA ALA A 26 -4.96 7.77 21.37
C ALA A 26 -4.87 8.10 19.88
N ALA A 27 -4.58 7.10 19.06
CA ALA A 27 -4.50 7.26 17.61
C ALA A 27 -5.81 7.85 17.06
N LYS A 28 -5.71 8.73 16.06
CA LYS A 28 -6.89 9.32 15.40
C LYS A 28 -7.73 8.28 14.66
N GLY A 29 -7.10 7.18 14.28
CA GLY A 29 -7.70 6.09 13.52
C GLY A 29 -6.63 5.12 13.04
N ARG A 30 -7.04 4.11 12.27
CA ARG A 30 -6.16 3.04 11.78
C ARG A 30 -6.26 2.93 10.26
N ILE A 31 -5.12 2.78 9.61
CA ILE A 31 -5.02 2.59 8.17
C ILE A 31 -4.53 1.17 7.89
N LEU A 32 -5.27 0.43 7.08
CA LEU A 32 -4.86 -0.86 6.55
C LEU A 32 -3.98 -0.63 5.31
N LEU A 33 -2.67 -0.83 5.45
CA LEU A 33 -1.75 -0.77 4.32
C LEU A 33 -1.57 -2.19 3.78
N VAL A 34 -1.93 -2.44 2.51
CA VAL A 34 -1.86 -3.78 1.92
C VAL A 34 -0.72 -3.86 0.92
N ALA A 35 0.18 -4.81 1.12
CA ALA A 35 1.29 -5.09 0.21
C ALA A 35 1.30 -6.57 -0.22
N SER A 36 1.92 -6.86 -1.36
CA SER A 36 2.06 -8.22 -1.90
C SER A 36 3.02 -9.06 -1.07
N SER A 37 2.78 -10.37 -1.01
CA SER A 37 3.71 -11.35 -0.44
C SER A 37 4.72 -11.88 -1.45
N GLN A 38 4.61 -11.50 -2.73
CA GLN A 38 5.41 -12.08 -3.82
C GLN A 38 6.73 -11.33 -4.01
N GLN A 39 7.74 -12.08 -4.41
CA GLN A 39 9.10 -11.58 -4.66
C GLN A 39 9.52 -11.72 -6.11
N THR A 40 8.79 -12.52 -6.90
CA THR A 40 9.07 -12.72 -8.32
C THR A 40 7.79 -12.78 -9.13
N MET A 41 7.86 -12.31 -10.38
CA MET A 41 6.78 -12.36 -11.37
C MET A 41 7.28 -13.00 -12.65
N ALA A 42 6.49 -13.87 -13.26
CA ALA A 42 6.75 -14.40 -14.58
C ALA A 42 6.40 -13.37 -15.66
N LEU A 43 7.28 -13.19 -16.64
CA LEU A 43 7.09 -12.33 -17.82
C LEU A 43 6.54 -13.14 -19.00
N LYS A 44 6.08 -12.46 -20.06
CA LYS A 44 5.50 -13.09 -21.27
C LYS A 44 6.41 -14.17 -21.90
N ASN A 45 7.72 -13.97 -21.89
CA ASN A 45 8.70 -14.93 -22.43
C ASN A 45 9.03 -16.09 -21.47
N GLY A 46 8.40 -16.17 -20.33
CA GLY A 46 8.65 -17.19 -19.29
C GLY A 46 9.82 -16.92 -18.37
N THR A 47 10.59 -15.84 -18.56
CA THR A 47 11.61 -15.43 -17.59
C THR A 47 10.94 -14.88 -16.32
N LYS A 48 11.71 -14.80 -15.23
CA LYS A 48 11.23 -14.22 -13.97
C LYS A 48 11.90 -12.86 -13.75
N MET A 49 11.12 -11.95 -13.17
CA MET A 49 11.57 -10.64 -12.71
C MET A 49 11.39 -10.56 -11.20
N ASP A 50 12.39 -10.04 -10.48
CA ASP A 50 12.21 -9.69 -9.08
C ASP A 50 11.22 -8.54 -8.95
N VAL A 51 10.31 -8.64 -7.98
CA VAL A 51 9.26 -7.67 -7.73
C VAL A 51 9.12 -7.41 -6.23
N GLY A 52 8.54 -6.27 -5.89
CA GLY A 52 8.29 -5.87 -4.51
C GLY A 52 7.42 -4.62 -4.47
N PHE A 53 7.25 -4.04 -3.28
CA PHE A 53 6.63 -2.73 -3.15
C PHE A 53 7.61 -1.61 -3.53
N TYR A 54 7.10 -0.51 -4.06
CA TYR A 54 7.91 0.67 -4.37
C TYR A 54 8.08 1.54 -3.12
N LEU A 55 9.33 1.86 -2.74
CA LEU A 55 9.64 2.41 -1.41
C LEU A 55 8.95 3.74 -1.11
N ASN A 56 9.06 4.72 -2.01
CA ASN A 56 8.43 6.03 -1.78
C ASN A 56 6.90 5.93 -1.79
N GLU A 57 6.33 5.14 -2.70
CA GLU A 57 4.88 4.95 -2.82
C GLU A 57 4.25 4.33 -1.57
N LEU A 58 4.99 3.49 -0.85
CA LEU A 58 4.57 2.95 0.44
C LEU A 58 4.89 3.92 1.57
N ALA A 59 6.14 4.36 1.65
CA ALA A 59 6.65 5.03 2.85
C ALA A 59 6.18 6.47 2.98
N VAL A 60 6.15 7.25 1.89
CA VAL A 60 5.85 8.69 1.94
C VAL A 60 4.40 8.93 2.41
N PRO A 61 3.36 8.31 1.80
CA PRO A 61 1.99 8.46 2.28
C PRO A 61 1.80 7.89 3.69
N ALA A 62 2.40 6.73 3.99
CA ALA A 62 2.25 6.10 5.30
C ALA A 62 2.91 6.92 6.42
N GLN A 63 4.09 7.49 6.18
CA GLN A 63 4.74 8.41 7.12
C GLN A 63 3.94 9.69 7.33
N TYR A 64 3.36 10.24 6.25
CA TYR A 64 2.49 11.41 6.35
C TYR A 64 1.29 11.12 7.24
N LEU A 65 0.58 10.00 7.01
CA LEU A 65 -0.57 9.59 7.82
C LEU A 65 -0.18 9.30 9.28
N ALA A 66 0.96 8.64 9.50
CA ALA A 66 1.48 8.41 10.85
C ALA A 66 1.80 9.72 11.59
N LYS A 67 2.40 10.71 10.92
CA LYS A 67 2.61 12.06 11.47
C LYS A 67 1.30 12.80 11.79
N GLN A 68 0.21 12.47 11.07
CA GLN A 68 -1.13 13.00 11.38
C GLN A 68 -1.80 12.27 12.55
N GLY A 69 -1.17 11.24 13.12
CA GLY A 69 -1.66 10.49 14.27
C GLY A 69 -2.47 9.24 13.94
N TYR A 70 -2.40 8.74 12.71
CA TYR A 70 -2.99 7.45 12.35
C TYR A 70 -2.02 6.30 12.65
N GLU A 71 -2.54 5.20 13.14
CA GLU A 71 -1.82 3.93 13.25
C GLU A 71 -1.81 3.23 11.88
N ILE A 72 -0.63 2.80 11.43
CA ILE A 72 -0.46 2.09 10.15
C ILE A 72 -0.22 0.61 10.45
N ILE A 73 -1.12 -0.23 10.00
CA ILE A 73 -1.00 -1.69 10.09
C ILE A 73 -0.83 -2.24 8.67
N MET A 74 0.31 -2.87 8.44
CA MET A 74 0.57 -3.53 7.16
C MET A 74 -0.06 -4.92 7.14
N ALA A 75 -0.71 -5.27 6.03
CA ALA A 75 -1.20 -6.62 5.79
C ALA A 75 -0.68 -7.17 4.46
N THR A 76 -0.40 -8.46 4.45
CA THR A 76 -0.04 -9.22 3.24
C THR A 76 -0.87 -10.48 3.16
N PRO A 77 -1.04 -11.12 2.00
CA PRO A 77 -1.76 -12.39 1.89
C PRO A 77 -1.31 -13.45 2.89
N SER A 78 -0.01 -13.63 3.03
CA SER A 78 0.57 -14.66 3.90
C SER A 78 0.84 -14.20 5.35
N GLY A 79 0.82 -12.91 5.63
CA GLY A 79 1.31 -12.32 6.88
C GLY A 79 2.84 -12.22 6.97
N ALA A 80 3.57 -12.64 5.93
CA ALA A 80 5.00 -12.43 5.83
C ALA A 80 5.31 -10.98 5.45
N ARG A 81 6.47 -10.46 5.92
CA ARG A 81 6.91 -9.11 5.55
C ARG A 81 7.14 -9.03 4.04
N PRO A 82 6.58 -8.02 3.35
CA PRO A 82 6.80 -7.86 1.92
C PRO A 82 8.25 -7.43 1.62
N VAL A 83 8.69 -7.69 0.41
CA VAL A 83 10.00 -7.28 -0.09
C VAL A 83 9.88 -5.95 -0.82
N MET A 84 10.88 -5.09 -0.63
CA MET A 84 11.02 -3.85 -1.38
C MET A 84 11.59 -4.14 -2.77
N ASP A 85 11.03 -3.51 -3.80
CA ASP A 85 11.65 -3.50 -5.13
C ASP A 85 12.98 -2.73 -5.07
N ALA A 86 14.07 -3.40 -5.42
CA ALA A 86 15.42 -2.83 -5.34
C ALA A 86 15.58 -1.57 -6.19
N SER A 87 14.85 -1.44 -7.30
CA SER A 87 14.89 -0.25 -8.18
C SER A 87 14.31 1.00 -7.52
N SER A 88 13.43 0.83 -6.53
CA SER A 88 12.83 1.92 -5.77
C SER A 88 13.73 2.46 -4.65
N ASN A 89 14.77 1.72 -4.28
CA ASN A 89 15.70 2.10 -3.21
C ASN A 89 16.74 3.13 -3.71
N SER A 90 16.27 4.29 -4.10
CA SER A 90 17.10 5.35 -4.69
C SER A 90 16.67 6.72 -4.20
N ALA A 91 17.65 7.56 -3.83
CA ALA A 91 17.43 8.94 -3.41
C ALA A 91 16.65 9.79 -4.44
N LYS A 92 16.68 9.42 -5.73
CA LYS A 92 15.93 10.14 -6.79
C LYS A 92 14.43 10.26 -6.49
N PHE A 93 13.85 9.28 -5.79
CA PHE A 93 12.44 9.28 -5.40
C PHE A 93 12.17 10.06 -4.10
N PHE A 94 13.23 10.64 -3.50
CA PHE A 94 13.19 11.42 -2.27
C PHE A 94 13.87 12.78 -2.46
N GLY A 95 13.65 13.42 -3.63
CA GLY A 95 14.24 14.72 -3.95
C GLY A 95 15.78 14.75 -3.96
N GLY A 96 16.43 13.59 -4.10
CA GLY A 96 17.89 13.44 -4.02
C GLY A 96 18.42 13.20 -2.60
N SER A 97 17.56 13.09 -1.59
CA SER A 97 17.94 12.95 -0.19
C SER A 97 18.16 11.50 0.23
N GLU A 98 19.40 11.08 0.44
CA GLU A 98 19.73 9.77 1.01
C GLU A 98 19.23 9.62 2.47
N ALA A 99 19.15 10.72 3.20
CA ALA A 99 18.64 10.69 4.58
C ALA A 99 17.14 10.36 4.60
N GLU A 100 16.35 10.98 3.73
CA GLU A 100 14.90 10.69 3.61
C GLU A 100 14.66 9.28 3.10
N ARG A 101 15.42 8.82 2.10
CA ARG A 101 15.37 7.44 1.62
C ARG A 101 15.63 6.44 2.75
N ALA A 102 16.71 6.67 3.54
CA ALA A 102 17.04 5.78 4.66
C ALA A 102 15.97 5.80 5.77
N GLN A 103 15.39 6.97 6.07
CA GLN A 103 14.27 7.10 7.00
C GLN A 103 13.03 6.35 6.52
N ALA A 104 12.72 6.45 5.22
CA ALA A 104 11.60 5.73 4.59
C ALA A 104 11.78 4.22 4.71
N GLN A 105 12.97 3.71 4.39
CA GLN A 105 13.29 2.29 4.55
C GLN A 105 13.15 1.84 6.01
N ALA A 106 13.78 2.54 6.95
CA ALA A 106 13.70 2.22 8.38
C ALA A 106 12.27 2.29 8.94
N PHE A 107 11.42 3.17 8.40
CA PHE A 107 10.02 3.23 8.74
C PHE A 107 9.26 1.97 8.29
N THR A 108 9.44 1.56 7.03
CA THR A 108 8.76 0.37 6.50
C THR A 108 9.14 -0.91 7.24
N GLU A 109 10.41 -1.03 7.65
CA GLU A 109 10.92 -2.18 8.40
C GLU A 109 10.30 -2.30 9.80
N LYS A 110 9.82 -1.21 10.38
CA LYS A 110 9.22 -1.17 11.72
C LYS A 110 7.71 -1.38 11.73
N LEU A 111 7.04 -1.27 10.58
CA LEU A 111 5.59 -1.45 10.54
C LEU A 111 5.20 -2.85 11.00
N PRO A 112 4.16 -2.99 11.85
CA PRO A 112 3.60 -4.28 12.19
C PRO A 112 2.99 -4.93 10.94
N VAL A 113 3.20 -6.23 10.76
CA VAL A 113 2.68 -6.99 9.62
C VAL A 113 1.78 -8.10 10.11
N ILE A 114 0.58 -8.19 9.54
CA ILE A 114 -0.41 -9.24 9.79
C ILE A 114 -0.82 -9.90 8.47
N SER A 115 -1.53 -11.02 8.53
CA SER A 115 -2.15 -11.59 7.32
C SER A 115 -3.44 -10.82 6.97
N LEU A 116 -3.79 -10.78 5.66
CA LEU A 116 -5.09 -10.24 5.22
C LEU A 116 -6.26 -10.95 5.90
N LYS A 117 -6.14 -12.25 6.12
CA LYS A 117 -7.14 -13.01 6.91
C LYS A 117 -7.31 -12.43 8.31
N LYS A 118 -6.22 -12.09 9.00
CA LYS A 118 -6.28 -11.47 10.32
C LYS A 118 -6.87 -10.05 10.26
N ALA A 119 -6.50 -9.27 9.23
CA ALA A 119 -7.08 -7.95 9.02
C ALA A 119 -8.59 -8.01 8.82
N ASN A 120 -9.11 -9.02 8.12
CA ASN A 120 -10.54 -9.18 7.87
C ASN A 120 -11.35 -9.45 9.15
N GLU A 121 -10.75 -9.99 10.20
CA GLU A 121 -11.42 -10.14 11.51
C GLU A 121 -11.68 -8.79 12.19
N GLU A 122 -10.97 -7.73 11.77
CA GLU A 122 -10.96 -6.42 12.43
C GLU A 122 -11.29 -5.24 11.47
N LEU A 123 -11.89 -5.47 10.29
CA LEU A 123 -12.12 -4.43 9.28
C LEU A 123 -12.88 -3.20 9.80
N ALA A 124 -13.76 -3.40 10.77
CA ALA A 124 -14.51 -2.30 11.37
C ALA A 124 -13.60 -1.26 12.06
N HIS A 125 -12.44 -1.67 12.54
CA HIS A 125 -11.48 -0.83 13.24
C HIS A 125 -10.53 -0.05 12.30
N PHE A 126 -10.57 -0.30 10.99
CA PHE A 126 -9.81 0.47 10.02
C PHE A 126 -10.68 1.56 9.39
N ASP A 127 -10.11 2.75 9.23
CA ASP A 127 -10.78 3.92 8.67
C ASP A 127 -10.56 4.06 7.16
N ALA A 128 -9.45 3.52 6.64
CA ALA A 128 -9.12 3.49 5.22
C ALA A 128 -8.23 2.29 4.89
N ILE A 129 -8.19 1.94 3.59
CA ILE A 129 -7.26 0.99 3.03
C ILE A 129 -6.34 1.70 2.02
N PHE A 130 -5.04 1.38 2.04
CA PHE A 130 -4.05 1.93 1.13
C PHE A 130 -3.21 0.81 0.51
N ILE A 131 -3.03 0.84 -0.82
CA ILE A 131 -2.32 -0.17 -1.60
C ILE A 131 -1.22 0.52 -2.41
N PRO A 132 0.06 0.40 -2.01
CA PRO A 132 1.19 0.92 -2.79
C PRO A 132 1.41 0.11 -4.06
N GLY A 133 2.20 0.68 -4.98
CA GLY A 133 2.58 0.00 -6.20
C GLY A 133 3.88 -0.81 -6.10
N GLY A 134 4.62 -0.81 -7.19
CA GLY A 134 5.56 -1.86 -7.57
C GLY A 134 4.82 -2.98 -8.29
N HIS A 135 5.51 -3.84 -9.01
CA HIS A 135 4.85 -4.86 -9.86
C HIS A 135 4.24 -6.03 -9.08
N ALA A 136 4.62 -6.23 -7.80
CA ALA A 136 4.20 -7.37 -7.01
C ALA A 136 2.67 -7.55 -6.90
N PRO A 137 1.81 -6.50 -6.82
CA PRO A 137 0.35 -6.63 -6.81
C PRO A 137 -0.23 -7.37 -8.02
N MET A 138 0.44 -7.37 -9.18
CA MET A 138 0.03 -8.09 -10.39
C MET A 138 0.08 -9.60 -10.24
N THR A 139 0.78 -10.12 -9.23
CA THR A 139 0.99 -11.56 -9.03
C THR A 139 -0.06 -12.18 -8.13
N ASP A 140 -0.26 -11.65 -6.94
CA ASP A 140 -1.15 -12.20 -5.92
C ASP A 140 -2.35 -11.29 -5.60
N LEU A 141 -2.13 -9.99 -5.35
CA LEU A 141 -3.18 -9.13 -4.81
C LEU A 141 -4.40 -9.02 -5.73
N MET A 142 -4.20 -8.97 -7.05
CA MET A 142 -5.31 -8.79 -7.98
C MET A 142 -6.34 -9.94 -7.99
N GLN A 143 -6.03 -11.06 -7.36
CA GLN A 143 -6.88 -12.24 -7.27
C GLN A 143 -7.03 -12.79 -5.85
N ASP A 144 -6.52 -12.06 -4.84
CA ASP A 144 -6.56 -12.49 -3.45
C ASP A 144 -7.99 -12.35 -2.88
N GLU A 145 -8.57 -13.45 -2.41
CA GLU A 145 -9.95 -13.49 -1.92
C GLU A 145 -10.15 -12.69 -0.63
N GLU A 146 -9.13 -12.68 0.24
CA GLU A 146 -9.17 -11.92 1.50
C GLU A 146 -9.09 -10.41 1.22
N LEU A 147 -8.26 -9.99 0.27
CA LEU A 147 -8.25 -8.60 -0.20
C LEU A 147 -9.58 -8.23 -0.85
N GLY A 148 -10.13 -9.11 -1.69
CA GLY A 148 -11.45 -8.90 -2.30
C GLY A 148 -12.53 -8.68 -1.24
N THR A 149 -12.47 -9.41 -0.13
CA THR A 149 -13.39 -9.26 1.02
C THR A 149 -13.20 -7.89 1.68
N ALA A 150 -11.96 -7.48 1.95
CA ALA A 150 -11.67 -6.17 2.50
C ALA A 150 -12.16 -5.05 1.58
N LEU A 151 -11.85 -5.08 0.29
CA LEU A 151 -12.27 -4.05 -0.68
C LEU A 151 -13.79 -3.90 -0.74
N ARG A 152 -14.54 -5.01 -0.80
CA ARG A 152 -16.01 -4.99 -0.76
C ARG A 152 -16.54 -4.40 0.54
N TYR A 153 -15.87 -4.64 1.66
CA TYR A 153 -16.23 -4.04 2.95
C TYR A 153 -16.02 -2.52 2.92
N PHE A 154 -14.84 -2.02 2.53
CA PHE A 154 -14.53 -0.59 2.47
C PHE A 154 -15.48 0.14 1.51
N HIS A 155 -15.72 -0.42 0.33
CA HIS A 155 -16.69 0.10 -0.62
C HIS A 155 -18.10 0.20 -0.01
N LYS A 156 -18.61 -0.88 0.58
CA LYS A 156 -19.94 -0.90 1.22
C LYS A 156 -20.07 0.11 2.35
N GLN A 157 -19.00 0.35 3.10
CA GLN A 157 -18.97 1.32 4.21
C GLN A 157 -18.64 2.74 3.76
N ASN A 158 -18.43 2.96 2.46
CA ASN A 158 -17.98 4.24 1.89
C ASN A 158 -16.72 4.78 2.59
N LYS A 159 -15.81 3.87 3.00
CA LYS A 159 -14.53 4.19 3.61
C LYS A 159 -13.47 4.38 2.52
N PRO A 160 -12.53 5.34 2.66
CA PRO A 160 -11.51 5.60 1.66
C PRO A 160 -10.72 4.35 1.27
N THR A 161 -10.60 4.14 -0.04
CA THR A 161 -9.73 3.15 -0.68
C THR A 161 -8.72 3.90 -1.53
N ALA A 162 -7.44 3.84 -1.20
CA ALA A 162 -6.37 4.51 -1.95
C ALA A 162 -5.42 3.49 -2.57
N ALA A 163 -4.96 3.76 -3.81
CA ALA A 163 -3.98 2.94 -4.50
C ALA A 163 -3.12 3.80 -5.45
N ILE A 164 -1.85 3.41 -5.67
CA ILE A 164 -0.92 4.19 -6.49
C ILE A 164 -0.14 3.30 -7.44
N CYS A 165 0.23 3.82 -8.62
CA CYS A 165 1.12 3.18 -9.61
C CYS A 165 0.53 1.84 -10.09
N HIS A 166 1.13 0.68 -9.77
CA HIS A 166 0.55 -0.63 -10.04
C HIS A 166 -0.47 -1.08 -8.98
N GLY A 167 -0.56 -0.39 -7.83
CA GLY A 167 -1.50 -0.70 -6.76
C GLY A 167 -2.96 -0.85 -7.19
N PRO A 168 -3.48 -0.02 -8.11
CA PRO A 168 -4.87 -0.12 -8.58
C PRO A 168 -5.25 -1.47 -9.19
N VAL A 169 -4.29 -2.26 -9.72
CA VAL A 169 -4.58 -3.62 -10.21
C VAL A 169 -5.17 -4.52 -9.12
N ALA A 170 -4.84 -4.26 -7.86
CA ALA A 170 -5.35 -5.00 -6.71
C ALA A 170 -6.88 -4.81 -6.50
N LEU A 171 -7.48 -3.74 -7.03
CA LEU A 171 -8.93 -3.53 -7.01
C LEU A 171 -9.69 -4.66 -7.73
N LEU A 172 -9.02 -5.37 -8.66
CA LEU A 172 -9.58 -6.52 -9.37
C LEU A 172 -9.85 -7.72 -8.46
N ALA A 173 -9.23 -7.78 -7.27
CA ALA A 173 -9.57 -8.79 -6.25
C ALA A 173 -11.04 -8.71 -5.81
N ALA A 174 -11.70 -7.57 -5.99
CA ALA A 174 -13.12 -7.41 -5.69
C ALA A 174 -14.05 -8.03 -6.75
N LEU A 175 -13.53 -8.49 -7.89
CA LEU A 175 -14.29 -9.25 -8.90
C LEU A 175 -14.84 -10.56 -8.30
N PRO A 176 -16.05 -10.98 -8.66
CA PRO A 176 -16.56 -12.29 -8.28
C PRO A 176 -15.70 -13.46 -8.81
N GLN A 177 -15.03 -13.26 -9.94
CA GLN A 177 -14.19 -14.25 -10.62
C GLN A 177 -12.75 -13.74 -10.84
N ALA A 178 -12.15 -13.12 -9.83
CA ALA A 178 -10.83 -12.47 -9.92
C ALA A 178 -9.73 -13.40 -10.45
N ALA A 179 -9.64 -14.64 -9.97
CA ALA A 179 -8.65 -15.61 -10.43
C ALA A 179 -8.84 -15.99 -11.90
N SER A 180 -10.09 -16.19 -12.33
CA SER A 180 -10.42 -16.46 -13.74
C SER A 180 -10.09 -15.26 -14.62
N PHE A 181 -10.41 -14.04 -14.17
CA PHE A 181 -10.07 -12.81 -14.88
C PHE A 181 -8.55 -12.69 -15.09
N ARG A 182 -7.77 -12.92 -14.04
CA ARG A 182 -6.31 -12.88 -14.15
C ARG A 182 -5.76 -13.91 -15.14
N GLN A 183 -6.29 -15.14 -15.13
CA GLN A 183 -5.86 -16.19 -16.06
C GLN A 183 -6.18 -15.82 -17.51
N THR A 184 -7.37 -15.32 -17.78
CA THR A 184 -7.82 -14.97 -19.14
C THR A 184 -7.04 -13.77 -19.70
N ILE A 185 -6.79 -12.73 -18.87
CA ILE A 185 -6.05 -11.56 -19.35
C ILE A 185 -4.56 -11.90 -19.61
N ALA A 186 -3.95 -12.74 -18.80
CA ALA A 186 -2.57 -13.20 -19.00
C ALA A 186 -2.42 -14.10 -20.24
N ALA A 187 -3.51 -14.77 -20.65
CA ALA A 187 -3.60 -15.60 -21.84
C ALA A 187 -4.06 -14.84 -23.09
N ASP A 188 -4.25 -13.52 -23.02
CA ASP A 188 -4.82 -12.69 -24.08
C ASP A 188 -6.23 -13.12 -24.53
N ASP A 189 -6.98 -13.84 -23.65
CA ASP A 189 -8.36 -14.22 -23.89
C ASP A 189 -9.34 -13.09 -23.52
N VAL A 190 -9.52 -12.18 -24.47
CA VAL A 190 -10.39 -11.00 -24.31
C VAL A 190 -11.83 -11.40 -23.96
N LYS A 191 -12.38 -12.46 -24.60
CA LYS A 191 -13.76 -12.88 -24.32
C LYS A 191 -13.93 -13.48 -22.93
N GLY A 192 -12.99 -14.32 -22.52
CA GLY A 192 -12.96 -14.87 -21.18
C GLY A 192 -12.83 -13.78 -20.12
N ALA A 193 -11.95 -12.80 -20.34
CA ALA A 193 -11.76 -11.66 -19.44
C ALA A 193 -13.04 -10.81 -19.32
N GLN A 194 -13.73 -10.49 -20.42
CA GLN A 194 -15.00 -9.77 -20.39
C GLN A 194 -16.12 -10.53 -19.64
N LEU A 195 -16.12 -11.86 -19.69
CA LEU A 195 -17.06 -12.65 -18.92
C LEU A 195 -16.73 -12.66 -17.43
N ALA A 196 -15.43 -12.78 -17.10
CA ALA A 196 -14.95 -12.84 -15.74
C ALA A 196 -14.96 -11.48 -15.01
N SER A 197 -15.03 -10.36 -15.76
CA SER A 197 -15.08 -9.00 -15.20
C SER A 197 -16.46 -8.57 -14.70
N LYS A 198 -17.52 -9.32 -15.00
CA LYS A 198 -18.88 -8.94 -14.66
C LYS A 198 -19.10 -8.81 -13.14
N GLY A 199 -19.77 -7.73 -12.76
CA GLY A 199 -20.15 -7.49 -11.37
C GLY A 199 -19.01 -6.90 -10.52
N TRP A 200 -18.03 -6.24 -11.16
CA TRP A 200 -17.01 -5.51 -10.46
C TRP A 200 -17.60 -4.29 -9.75
N ILE A 201 -17.30 -4.13 -8.46
CA ILE A 201 -17.86 -3.03 -7.65
C ILE A 201 -17.34 -1.64 -8.05
N TYR A 202 -16.20 -1.58 -8.76
CA TYR A 202 -15.60 -0.33 -9.27
C TYR A 202 -15.88 -0.09 -10.77
N GLU A 203 -16.82 -0.83 -11.39
CA GLU A 203 -17.25 -0.58 -12.75
C GLU A 203 -17.77 0.86 -12.90
N GLY A 204 -17.29 1.59 -13.91
CA GLY A 204 -17.62 2.99 -14.17
C GLY A 204 -16.95 4.01 -13.26
N TYR A 205 -16.06 3.59 -12.33
CA TYR A 205 -15.25 4.53 -11.57
C TYR A 205 -14.16 5.15 -12.45
N GLN A 206 -13.93 6.46 -12.26
CA GLN A 206 -12.73 7.11 -12.78
C GLN A 206 -11.53 6.75 -11.91
N MET A 207 -10.43 6.41 -12.55
CA MET A 207 -9.19 6.03 -11.87
C MET A 207 -7.96 6.31 -12.73
N THR A 208 -6.81 6.40 -12.09
CA THR A 208 -5.51 6.48 -12.75
C THR A 208 -4.58 5.41 -12.18
N MET A 209 -3.59 5.01 -12.95
CA MET A 209 -2.54 4.05 -12.59
C MET A 209 -1.33 4.27 -13.48
N LEU A 210 -0.24 3.55 -13.24
CA LEU A 210 0.90 3.57 -14.17
C LEU A 210 0.40 3.24 -15.57
N SER A 211 0.62 4.18 -16.50
CA SER A 211 0.16 4.04 -17.89
C SER A 211 1.00 3.04 -18.67
N ASP A 212 0.44 2.49 -19.75
CA ASP A 212 1.18 1.64 -20.70
C ASP A 212 2.40 2.37 -21.27
N LEU A 213 2.32 3.70 -21.46
CA LEU A 213 3.43 4.52 -21.90
C LEU A 213 4.58 4.58 -20.89
N GLU A 214 4.27 4.56 -19.60
CA GLU A 214 5.27 4.55 -18.52
C GLU A 214 5.86 3.17 -18.28
N GLU A 215 5.11 2.10 -18.55
CA GLU A 215 5.59 0.72 -18.46
C GLU A 215 6.58 0.37 -19.59
N TRP A 216 6.29 0.84 -20.79
CA TRP A 216 7.03 0.48 -22.03
C TRP A 216 8.55 0.64 -21.97
N PRO A 217 9.15 1.72 -21.40
CA PRO A 217 10.61 1.81 -21.28
C PRO A 217 11.23 0.68 -20.46
N GLY A 218 10.54 0.22 -19.43
CA GLY A 218 10.96 -0.92 -18.61
C GLY A 218 10.93 -2.24 -19.38
N GLU A 219 9.89 -2.46 -20.15
CA GLU A 219 9.74 -3.64 -21.02
C GLU A 219 10.79 -3.67 -22.13
N LEU A 220 11.03 -2.53 -22.79
CA LEU A 220 12.06 -2.40 -23.81
C LEU A 220 13.46 -2.72 -23.24
N HIS A 221 13.76 -2.23 -22.06
CA HIS A 221 15.02 -2.52 -21.38
C HIS A 221 15.19 -4.01 -21.06
N LYS A 222 14.11 -4.69 -20.68
CA LYS A 222 14.10 -6.12 -20.36
C LYS A 222 14.05 -7.02 -21.61
N GLY A 223 13.68 -6.46 -22.77
CA GLY A 223 13.47 -7.21 -24.00
C GLY A 223 12.30 -8.19 -23.96
N THR A 224 11.31 -7.92 -23.10
CA THR A 224 10.09 -8.74 -22.95
C THR A 224 8.96 -7.90 -22.38
N LEU A 225 7.72 -8.39 -22.53
CA LEU A 225 6.51 -7.73 -22.03
C LEU A 225 6.12 -8.25 -20.64
N MET A 226 5.42 -7.42 -19.92
CA MET A 226 4.65 -7.84 -18.72
C MET A 226 3.63 -8.93 -19.09
N PRO A 227 3.17 -9.74 -18.14
CA PRO A 227 2.17 -10.77 -18.44
C PRO A 227 0.86 -10.17 -18.98
N PHE A 228 0.55 -8.95 -18.60
CA PHE A 228 -0.52 -8.08 -19.11
C PHE A 228 -0.23 -6.65 -18.63
N HIS A 229 -0.84 -5.64 -19.26
CA HIS A 229 -0.80 -4.26 -18.80
C HIS A 229 -1.95 -3.95 -17.84
N ILE A 230 -1.65 -3.24 -16.76
CA ILE A 230 -2.65 -2.93 -15.72
C ILE A 230 -3.72 -1.98 -16.22
N GLU A 231 -3.36 -1.00 -17.05
CA GLU A 231 -4.29 -0.08 -17.68
C GLU A 231 -5.35 -0.84 -18.48
N GLN A 232 -4.92 -1.74 -19.35
CA GLN A 232 -5.79 -2.59 -20.14
C GLN A 232 -6.67 -3.49 -19.25
N ALA A 233 -6.10 -4.06 -18.17
CA ALA A 233 -6.82 -4.91 -17.25
C ALA A 233 -7.98 -4.18 -16.57
N LEU A 234 -7.72 -2.97 -16.07
CA LEU A 234 -8.72 -2.15 -15.38
C LEU A 234 -9.80 -1.61 -16.35
N GLN A 235 -9.41 -1.20 -17.56
CA GLN A 235 -10.36 -0.84 -18.63
C GLN A 235 -11.29 -2.02 -18.98
N MET A 236 -10.73 -3.21 -19.12
CA MET A 236 -11.48 -4.42 -19.45
C MET A 236 -12.45 -4.83 -18.35
N ALA A 237 -12.12 -4.51 -17.10
CA ALA A 237 -13.02 -4.68 -15.96
C ALA A 237 -14.11 -3.60 -15.86
N GLY A 238 -14.04 -2.55 -16.68
CA GLY A 238 -15.04 -1.48 -16.74
C GLY A 238 -14.63 -0.19 -16.05
N GLY A 239 -13.36 -0.03 -15.64
CA GLY A 239 -12.82 1.23 -15.12
C GLY A 239 -12.69 2.30 -16.22
N THR A 240 -12.94 3.55 -15.86
CA THR A 240 -12.72 4.72 -16.72
C THR A 240 -11.35 5.30 -16.42
N ILE A 241 -10.38 5.07 -17.32
CA ILE A 241 -9.00 5.48 -17.09
C ILE A 241 -8.80 6.95 -17.46
N VAL A 242 -8.18 7.69 -16.55
CA VAL A 242 -7.86 9.12 -16.70
C VAL A 242 -6.40 9.31 -16.30
N ASN A 243 -5.49 9.06 -17.22
CA ASN A 243 -4.06 9.25 -17.03
C ASN A 243 -3.62 10.65 -17.48
N ALA A 244 -2.53 11.17 -16.89
CA ALA A 244 -1.87 12.41 -17.27
C ALA A 244 -0.71 12.13 -18.26
N GLY A 245 0.20 13.07 -18.38
CA GLY A 245 1.41 12.84 -19.15
C GLY A 245 2.46 12.08 -18.36
N MET A 246 3.30 11.32 -19.06
CA MET A 246 4.35 10.45 -18.53
C MET A 246 5.12 11.08 -17.36
N TYR A 247 5.20 10.36 -16.25
CA TYR A 247 5.89 10.72 -15.01
C TYR A 247 5.50 12.07 -14.39
N LYS A 248 4.27 12.52 -14.61
CA LYS A 248 3.69 13.66 -13.91
C LYS A 248 2.89 13.18 -12.71
N SER A 249 2.96 13.91 -11.60
CA SER A 249 2.06 13.69 -10.49
C SER A 249 0.62 13.88 -10.94
N HIS A 250 -0.21 12.87 -10.72
CA HIS A 250 -1.63 12.90 -11.06
C HIS A 250 -2.42 12.00 -10.11
N VAL A 251 -3.48 12.56 -9.54
CA VAL A 251 -4.36 11.86 -8.59
C VAL A 251 -5.80 12.05 -9.01
N ILE A 252 -6.54 10.97 -9.07
CA ILE A 252 -8.00 10.95 -9.30
C ILE A 252 -8.70 10.52 -8.02
N ARG A 253 -9.76 11.22 -7.69
CA ARG A 253 -10.72 10.82 -6.67
C ARG A 253 -12.10 10.66 -7.28
N ASP A 254 -12.67 9.49 -7.17
CA ASP A 254 -14.06 9.21 -7.54
C ASP A 254 -14.73 8.45 -6.38
N ARG A 255 -15.69 9.11 -5.74
CA ARG A 255 -16.38 8.60 -4.55
C ARG A 255 -15.37 8.31 -3.42
N GLU A 256 -15.33 7.09 -2.89
CA GLU A 256 -14.37 6.65 -1.86
C GLU A 256 -13.02 6.22 -2.42
N LEU A 257 -12.91 6.04 -3.74
CA LEU A 257 -11.67 5.62 -4.40
C LEU A 257 -10.75 6.81 -4.69
N ILE A 258 -9.47 6.65 -4.33
CA ILE A 258 -8.40 7.61 -4.62
C ILE A 258 -7.27 6.86 -5.31
N THR A 259 -6.89 7.26 -6.51
CA THR A 259 -5.80 6.62 -7.24
C THR A 259 -4.74 7.62 -7.67
N GLY A 260 -3.47 7.25 -7.52
CA GLY A 260 -2.29 7.98 -7.99
C GLY A 260 -1.64 7.27 -9.17
N GLU A 261 -1.18 8.02 -10.18
CA GLU A 261 -0.73 7.45 -11.44
C GLU A 261 0.63 6.74 -11.35
N ASN A 262 1.59 7.33 -10.66
CA ASN A 262 2.99 6.91 -10.71
C ASN A 262 3.75 7.33 -9.43
N PRO A 263 5.06 7.01 -9.29
CA PRO A 263 5.84 7.36 -8.12
C PRO A 263 5.87 8.84 -7.74
N GLN A 264 5.56 9.76 -8.66
CA GLN A 264 5.49 11.20 -8.40
C GLN A 264 4.15 11.63 -7.78
N SER A 265 3.22 10.69 -7.63
CA SER A 265 1.89 10.91 -7.05
C SER A 265 1.79 10.47 -5.59
N ASP A 266 2.91 10.31 -4.91
CA ASP A 266 3.01 9.79 -3.55
C ASP A 266 2.57 10.79 -2.45
N LEU A 267 2.32 12.06 -2.80
CA LEU A 267 1.73 13.10 -1.93
C LEU A 267 0.68 13.94 -2.66
#